data_f1091e430d032e88d297fba0965023fe
#
_entry.id   f1091e430d032e88d297fba0965023fe
#
_cell.length_a   1.000
_cell.length_b   1.000
_cell.length_c   1.000
_cell.angle_alpha   90.00
_cell.angle_beta   90.00
_cell.angle_gamma   90.00
#
_symmetry.space_group_name_H-M   'P 1'
#
loop_
_entity.id
_entity.type
_entity.pdbx_description
1 polymer ?
#
loop_
_entity_poly.entity_id
_entity_poly.type
_entity_poly.pdbx_seq_one_letter_code
_entity_poly.pdbx_strand_id
1 'polypeptide(L)'
;MISNLIKNYNRKEDKVKPYLAFKSSTPMTITPNYTNTGITLQYSLDKVTWNNITAKAVTPSANVIYFRGSATGTKRLFTASSPANAWIFTGATNLEAIGNINMLIQDVLGGSIEDIPLAINCYAYMFYNCTSLTTSPVLPATTLATSCYQGMFQGCTGLTTTPALPATTLAP
;
A
#
# COMPACT_ATOMS: atom_id res chain seq x y z
N MET A 1 -8.98 -29.65 13.51
CA MET A 1 -9.43 -28.25 13.32
C MET A 1 -8.66 -27.49 12.24
N ILE A 2 -7.51 -27.95 11.79
CA ILE A 2 -6.68 -27.27 10.75
C ILE A 2 -7.21 -27.51 9.32
N SER A 3 -7.97 -28.59 9.08
CA SER A 3 -8.46 -28.94 7.74
C SER A 3 -9.56 -28.02 7.18
N ASN A 4 -10.28 -27.28 8.03
CA ASN A 4 -11.34 -26.37 7.58
C ASN A 4 -10.81 -24.97 7.18
N LEU A 5 -9.66 -24.55 7.67
CA LEU A 5 -9.00 -23.31 7.23
C LEU A 5 -8.46 -23.43 5.81
N ILE A 6 -7.96 -24.62 5.44
CA ILE A 6 -7.41 -24.85 4.08
C ILE A 6 -8.53 -24.94 3.03
N LYS A 7 -9.73 -25.41 3.39
CA LYS A 7 -10.86 -25.50 2.45
C LYS A 7 -11.46 -24.15 2.06
N ASN A 8 -11.35 -23.11 2.90
CA ASN A 8 -11.80 -21.75 2.55
C ASN A 8 -10.80 -20.98 1.67
N TYR A 9 -9.56 -21.46 1.55
CA TYR A 9 -8.55 -20.86 0.70
C TYR A 9 -8.71 -21.18 -0.81
N ASN A 10 -9.59 -22.14 -1.15
CA ASN A 10 -9.80 -22.64 -2.51
C ASN A 10 -11.03 -22.08 -3.23
N ARG A 11 -11.68 -21.03 -2.72
CA ARG A 11 -12.66 -20.28 -3.54
C ARG A 11 -11.92 -19.54 -4.63
N LYS A 12 -12.22 -19.86 -5.87
CA LYS A 12 -11.52 -19.41 -7.08
C LYS A 12 -11.51 -17.90 -7.33
N GLU A 13 -12.15 -17.07 -6.49
CA GLU A 13 -12.33 -15.64 -6.74
C GLU A 13 -11.73 -14.69 -5.69
N ASP A 14 -11.32 -15.19 -4.50
CA ASP A 14 -10.77 -14.37 -3.41
C ASP A 14 -9.29 -14.63 -3.12
N LYS A 15 -8.49 -14.98 -4.13
CA LYS A 15 -7.03 -14.97 -3.93
C LYS A 15 -6.63 -13.51 -3.72
N VAL A 16 -6.30 -13.17 -2.48
CA VAL A 16 -5.70 -11.87 -2.16
C VAL A 16 -4.57 -11.65 -3.14
N LYS A 17 -4.72 -10.61 -3.95
CA LYS A 17 -3.72 -10.28 -4.97
C LYS A 17 -2.42 -9.95 -4.25
N PRO A 18 -1.28 -10.60 -4.56
CA PRO A 18 -0.02 -10.38 -3.84
C PRO A 18 0.65 -9.06 -4.25
N TYR A 19 -0.15 -8.02 -4.50
CA TYR A 19 0.29 -6.70 -4.93
C TYR A 19 -0.78 -5.64 -4.65
N LEU A 20 -0.33 -4.40 -4.53
CA LEU A 20 -1.15 -3.19 -4.61
C LEU A 20 -1.08 -2.68 -6.04
N ALA A 21 -2.21 -2.39 -6.66
CA ALA A 21 -2.28 -1.83 -8.02
C ALA A 21 -2.67 -0.35 -7.96
N PHE A 22 -1.99 0.46 -8.76
CA PHE A 22 -2.39 1.83 -9.08
C PHE A 22 -2.83 1.87 -10.52
N LYS A 23 -4.07 2.32 -10.76
CA LYS A 23 -4.68 2.43 -12.07
C LYS A 23 -5.09 3.88 -12.32
N SER A 24 -4.80 4.39 -13.50
CA SER A 24 -5.14 5.74 -13.92
C SER A 24 -5.79 5.75 -15.30
N SER A 25 -6.67 6.72 -15.55
CA SER A 25 -7.29 6.92 -16.87
C SER A 25 -6.28 7.38 -17.91
N THR A 26 -5.19 8.02 -17.49
CA THR A 26 -4.08 8.46 -18.34
C THR A 26 -2.79 7.75 -17.95
N PRO A 27 -1.81 7.58 -18.87
CA PRO A 27 -0.50 7.07 -18.48
C PRO A 27 0.12 7.94 -17.38
N MET A 28 0.62 7.30 -16.33
CA MET A 28 1.25 7.94 -15.19
C MET A 28 2.62 7.35 -14.90
N THR A 29 3.46 8.10 -14.22
CA THR A 29 4.63 7.59 -13.52
C THR A 29 4.40 7.67 -12.02
N ILE A 30 5.00 6.77 -11.26
CA ILE A 30 4.94 6.77 -9.80
C ILE A 30 6.36 6.93 -9.26
N THR A 31 6.52 7.90 -8.35
CA THR A 31 7.75 8.08 -7.58
C THR A 31 7.44 7.66 -6.14
N PRO A 32 7.75 6.40 -5.76
CA PRO A 32 7.54 5.95 -4.39
C PRO A 32 8.51 6.63 -3.44
N ASN A 33 8.05 6.88 -2.22
CA ASN A 33 8.90 7.32 -1.15
C ASN A 33 8.84 6.32 0.01
N TYR A 34 9.96 6.10 0.68
CA TYR A 34 10.05 5.36 1.94
C TYR A 34 11.36 5.71 2.64
N THR A 35 11.36 5.66 3.96
CA THR A 35 12.52 6.03 4.79
C THR A 35 13.06 4.86 5.62
N ASN A 36 12.33 3.73 5.64
CA ASN A 36 12.79 2.52 6.30
C ASN A 36 13.79 1.77 5.40
N THR A 37 15.03 1.66 5.84
CA THR A 37 16.12 0.98 5.10
C THR A 37 15.93 -0.54 4.99
N GLY A 38 15.06 -1.14 5.81
CA GLY A 38 14.69 -2.55 5.73
C GLY A 38 13.62 -2.87 4.68
N ILE A 39 13.19 -1.89 3.88
CA ILE A 39 12.21 -2.09 2.81
C ILE A 39 12.91 -2.52 1.51
N THR A 40 12.39 -3.59 0.91
CA THR A 40 12.60 -3.91 -0.51
C THR A 40 11.29 -3.69 -1.23
N LEU A 41 11.24 -2.76 -2.17
CA LEU A 41 10.06 -2.45 -2.96
C LEU A 41 10.28 -2.85 -4.42
N GLN A 42 9.26 -3.45 -5.03
CA GLN A 42 9.27 -3.84 -6.44
C GLN A 42 8.03 -3.30 -7.14
N TYR A 43 8.18 -2.96 -8.42
CA TYR A 43 7.07 -2.67 -9.31
C TYR A 43 7.02 -3.64 -10.49
N SER A 44 5.85 -3.73 -11.12
CA SER A 44 5.61 -4.50 -12.33
C SER A 44 4.58 -3.80 -13.21
N LEU A 45 4.67 -3.98 -14.54
CA LEU A 45 3.66 -3.54 -15.49
C LEU A 45 2.80 -4.71 -16.00
N ASP A 46 3.24 -5.95 -15.80
CA ASP A 46 2.66 -7.18 -16.35
C ASP A 46 2.30 -8.24 -15.29
N LYS A 47 2.65 -8.01 -14.02
CA LYS A 47 2.52 -8.93 -12.87
C LYS A 47 3.43 -10.18 -12.95
N VAL A 48 4.28 -10.25 -13.95
CA VAL A 48 5.21 -11.37 -14.19
C VAL A 48 6.63 -10.92 -13.89
N THR A 49 7.05 -9.84 -14.54
CA THR A 49 8.38 -9.26 -14.39
C THR A 49 8.37 -8.21 -13.27
N TRP A 50 9.14 -8.45 -12.22
CA TRP A 50 9.23 -7.57 -11.06
C TRP A 50 10.60 -6.91 -10.97
N ASN A 51 10.61 -5.58 -10.95
CA ASN A 51 11.81 -4.77 -10.93
C ASN A 51 11.95 -4.09 -9.57
N ASN A 52 13.12 -4.12 -8.98
CA ASN A 52 13.41 -3.38 -7.76
C ASN A 52 13.31 -1.88 -8.04
N ILE A 53 12.78 -1.13 -7.07
CA ILE A 53 12.71 0.33 -7.14
C ILE A 53 13.15 0.92 -5.80
N THR A 54 14.06 1.89 -5.87
CA THR A 54 14.51 2.63 -4.69
C THR A 54 13.59 3.81 -4.41
N ALA A 55 13.63 4.31 -3.18
CA ALA A 55 12.91 5.55 -2.82
C ALA A 55 13.31 6.68 -3.77
N LYS A 56 12.31 7.47 -4.20
CA LYS A 56 12.43 8.60 -5.13
C LYS A 56 12.85 8.24 -6.56
N ALA A 57 13.04 6.96 -6.89
CA ALA A 57 13.17 6.55 -8.28
C ALA A 57 11.81 6.60 -8.98
N VAL A 58 11.80 6.81 -10.28
CA VAL A 58 10.58 6.97 -11.08
C VAL A 58 10.31 5.70 -11.86
N THR A 59 9.06 5.18 -11.80
CA THR A 59 8.65 4.05 -12.63
C THR A 59 8.56 4.45 -14.11
N PRO A 60 8.60 3.49 -15.05
CA PRO A 60 8.12 3.73 -16.40
C PRO A 60 6.66 4.21 -16.41
N SER A 61 6.27 4.92 -17.48
CA SER A 61 4.91 5.42 -17.66
C SER A 61 3.96 4.30 -18.08
N ALA A 62 2.82 4.17 -17.39
CA ALA A 62 1.77 3.19 -17.71
C ALA A 62 0.42 3.61 -17.12
N ASN A 63 -0.68 3.03 -17.64
CA ASN A 63 -2.01 3.21 -17.06
C ASN A 63 -2.23 2.37 -15.79
N VAL A 64 -1.51 1.26 -15.67
CA VAL A 64 -1.56 0.40 -14.48
C VAL A 64 -0.15 0.03 -14.07
N ILE A 65 0.17 0.24 -12.79
CA ILE A 65 1.46 -0.11 -12.20
C ILE A 65 1.17 -0.88 -10.90
N TYR A 66 1.81 -2.03 -10.78
CA TYR A 66 1.68 -2.91 -9.63
C TYR A 66 2.89 -2.74 -8.71
N PHE A 67 2.64 -2.78 -7.41
CA PHE A 67 3.67 -2.75 -6.39
C PHE A 67 3.53 -3.91 -5.42
N ARG A 68 4.65 -4.43 -4.98
CA ARG A 68 4.79 -5.33 -3.84
C ARG A 68 6.06 -5.00 -3.09
N GLY A 69 6.13 -5.38 -1.83
CA GLY A 69 7.31 -5.13 -1.04
C GLY A 69 7.47 -6.13 0.10
N SER A 70 8.62 -6.07 0.74
CA SER A 70 8.89 -6.74 1.99
C SER A 70 9.60 -5.79 2.95
N ALA A 71 9.36 -5.97 4.25
CA ALA A 71 10.08 -5.26 5.29
C ALA A 71 10.80 -6.28 6.17
N THR A 72 12.11 -6.18 6.26
CA THR A 72 12.89 -6.88 7.27
C THR A 72 12.81 -6.13 8.59
N GLY A 73 12.52 -6.84 9.68
CA GLY A 73 12.35 -6.20 10.99
C GLY A 73 11.03 -5.42 11.12
N THR A 74 11.09 -4.12 11.38
CA THR A 74 9.91 -3.28 11.67
C THR A 74 9.03 -3.08 10.45
N LYS A 75 7.75 -3.47 10.54
CA LYS A 75 6.76 -3.40 9.45
C LYS A 75 6.23 -1.98 9.25
N ARG A 76 6.94 -1.16 8.48
CA ARG A 76 6.57 0.22 8.12
C ARG A 76 7.29 0.69 6.86
N LEU A 77 6.69 1.63 6.12
CA LEU A 77 7.35 2.37 5.05
C LEU A 77 8.16 3.55 5.59
N PHE A 78 7.60 4.27 6.58
CA PHE A 78 8.18 5.52 7.06
C PHE A 78 8.64 5.43 8.51
N THR A 79 9.74 6.07 8.83
CA THR A 79 10.31 6.18 10.18
C THR A 79 9.83 7.41 10.93
N ALA A 80 9.26 8.40 10.21
CA ALA A 80 8.72 9.62 10.77
C ALA A 80 7.38 9.97 10.13
N SER A 81 6.55 10.75 10.81
CA SER A 81 5.30 11.30 10.29
C SER A 81 5.61 12.67 9.66
N SER A 82 5.54 12.77 8.33
CA SER A 82 5.86 13.99 7.59
C SER A 82 5.14 14.04 6.25
N PRO A 83 4.64 15.21 5.81
CA PRO A 83 4.15 15.41 4.43
C PRO A 83 5.17 15.06 3.34
N ALA A 84 6.46 15.08 3.65
CA ALA A 84 7.53 14.65 2.74
C ALA A 84 7.50 13.15 2.42
N ASN A 85 6.69 12.36 3.13
CA ASN A 85 6.50 10.93 2.86
C ASN A 85 5.66 10.67 1.60
N ALA A 86 4.97 11.69 1.07
CA ALA A 86 4.03 11.52 -0.03
C ALA A 86 4.66 10.82 -1.24
N TRP A 87 3.94 9.84 -1.79
CA TRP A 87 4.22 9.29 -3.10
C TRP A 87 3.73 10.27 -4.18
N ILE A 88 4.45 10.39 -5.28
CA ILE A 88 4.09 11.31 -6.38
C ILE A 88 3.56 10.49 -7.55
N PHE A 89 2.38 10.88 -8.05
CA PHE A 89 1.66 10.26 -9.16
C PHE A 89 1.57 11.26 -10.32
N THR A 90 2.64 11.36 -11.11
CA THR A 90 2.74 12.34 -12.19
C THR A 90 1.94 11.89 -13.41
N GLY A 91 1.05 12.76 -13.90
CA GLY A 91 0.19 12.49 -15.05
C GLY A 91 -1.07 11.69 -14.71
N ALA A 92 -1.26 11.25 -13.46
CA ALA A 92 -2.42 10.45 -13.07
C ALA A 92 -3.71 11.27 -13.11
N THR A 93 -4.77 10.66 -13.69
CA THR A 93 -6.15 11.15 -13.61
C THR A 93 -7.06 10.01 -13.19
N ASN A 94 -8.07 10.29 -12.35
CA ASN A 94 -8.96 9.27 -11.78
C ASN A 94 -8.16 8.08 -11.21
N LEU A 95 -7.20 8.37 -10.35
CA LEU A 95 -6.33 7.37 -9.76
C LEU A 95 -7.09 6.45 -8.82
N GLU A 96 -7.00 5.15 -9.06
CA GLU A 96 -7.53 4.10 -8.20
C GLU A 96 -6.37 3.35 -7.55
N ALA A 97 -6.35 3.25 -6.22
CA ALA A 97 -5.46 2.36 -5.48
C ALA A 97 -6.23 1.08 -5.12
N ILE A 98 -5.89 -0.03 -5.77
CA ILE A 98 -6.66 -1.28 -5.73
C ILE A 98 -5.86 -2.37 -5.02
N GLY A 99 -6.44 -2.93 -3.98
CA GLY A 99 -5.83 -4.01 -3.20
C GLY A 99 -5.45 -3.57 -1.80
N ASN A 100 -4.68 -4.41 -1.11
CA ASN A 100 -4.33 -4.24 0.28
C ASN A 100 -3.00 -3.47 0.41
N ILE A 101 -2.99 -2.39 1.20
CA ILE A 101 -1.80 -1.55 1.40
C ILE A 101 -0.64 -2.32 2.02
N ASN A 102 -0.92 -3.35 2.84
CA ASN A 102 0.11 -4.15 3.50
C ASN A 102 0.97 -4.95 2.52
N MET A 103 0.56 -5.07 1.23
CA MET A 103 1.40 -5.65 0.18
C MET A 103 2.73 -4.91 -0.04
N LEU A 104 2.86 -3.69 0.45
CA LEU A 104 4.09 -2.90 0.37
C LEU A 104 5.13 -3.26 1.45
N ILE A 105 4.71 -3.90 2.53
CA ILE A 105 5.58 -4.22 3.68
C ILE A 105 5.54 -5.69 4.09
N GLN A 106 4.71 -6.49 3.43
CA GLN A 106 4.54 -7.89 3.76
C GLN A 106 5.57 -8.72 2.98
N ASP A 107 6.20 -9.67 3.68
CA ASP A 107 6.94 -10.71 3.00
C ASP A 107 5.94 -11.63 2.29
N VAL A 108 5.97 -11.66 0.95
CA VAL A 108 4.98 -12.30 0.07
C VAL A 108 4.91 -13.82 0.27
N LEU A 109 5.81 -14.40 1.05
CA LEU A 109 6.05 -15.84 1.13
C LEU A 109 5.43 -16.56 2.34
N GLY A 110 4.67 -15.91 3.24
CA GLY A 110 4.25 -16.73 4.35
C GLY A 110 3.33 -16.21 5.45
N GLY A 111 2.50 -15.21 5.26
CA GLY A 111 1.64 -14.75 6.36
C GLY A 111 0.23 -14.34 5.95
N SER A 112 -0.72 -14.41 6.89
CA SER A 112 -2.02 -13.78 6.73
C SER A 112 -1.86 -12.28 6.57
N ILE A 113 -2.48 -11.73 5.51
CA ILE A 113 -2.37 -10.31 5.16
C ILE A 113 -3.10 -9.42 6.17
N GLU A 114 -4.02 -9.98 6.92
CA GLU A 114 -4.98 -9.24 7.76
C GLU A 114 -4.41 -8.84 9.12
N ASP A 115 -3.39 -9.55 9.62
CA ASP A 115 -2.89 -9.40 10.99
C ASP A 115 -1.43 -8.93 11.11
N ILE A 116 -0.95 -8.13 10.16
CA ILE A 116 0.38 -7.55 10.29
C ILE A 116 0.33 -6.42 11.32
N PRO A 117 1.00 -6.51 12.48
CA PRO A 117 1.08 -5.40 13.40
C PRO A 117 1.83 -4.24 12.74
N LEU A 118 1.12 -3.13 12.55
CA LEU A 118 1.72 -1.91 12.02
C LEU A 118 2.63 -1.28 13.07
N ALA A 119 3.76 -0.77 12.62
CA ALA A 119 4.63 0.05 13.46
C ALA A 119 4.23 1.53 13.39
N ILE A 120 4.76 2.31 14.32
CA ILE A 120 4.60 3.78 14.38
C ILE A 120 4.94 4.40 13.01
N ASN A 121 4.10 5.34 12.56
CA ASN A 121 4.24 6.09 11.30
C ASN A 121 4.14 5.25 10.01
N CYS A 122 3.66 4.02 10.04
CA CYS A 122 3.78 3.03 8.97
C CYS A 122 3.47 3.58 7.57
N TYR A 123 2.33 4.26 7.39
CA TYR A 123 1.86 4.84 6.13
C TYR A 123 1.53 6.33 6.25
N ALA A 124 2.13 7.01 7.24
CA ALA A 124 1.86 8.42 7.50
C ALA A 124 2.12 9.28 6.25
N TYR A 125 1.10 10.05 5.84
CA TYR A 125 1.13 10.98 4.68
C TYR A 125 1.40 10.35 3.31
N MET A 126 1.23 9.02 3.12
CA MET A 126 1.59 8.35 1.87
C MET A 126 0.88 8.93 0.64
N PHE A 127 -0.39 9.31 0.74
CA PHE A 127 -1.18 9.93 -0.34
C PHE A 127 -1.44 11.42 -0.11
N TYR A 128 -0.62 12.08 0.71
CA TYR A 128 -0.80 13.50 1.01
C TYR A 128 -0.86 14.35 -0.26
N ASN A 129 -1.90 15.19 -0.37
CA ASN A 129 -2.19 16.04 -1.54
C ASN A 129 -2.34 15.30 -2.88
N CYS A 130 -2.64 14.01 -2.87
CA CYS A 130 -2.94 13.26 -4.10
C CYS A 130 -4.37 13.58 -4.58
N THR A 131 -4.54 14.72 -5.24
CA THR A 131 -5.85 15.23 -5.69
C THR A 131 -6.52 14.34 -6.74
N SER A 132 -5.74 13.55 -7.50
CA SER A 132 -6.25 12.61 -8.51
C SER A 132 -6.79 11.30 -7.93
N LEU A 133 -6.51 11.00 -6.63
CA LEU A 133 -6.95 9.75 -5.99
C LEU A 133 -8.46 9.74 -5.83
N THR A 134 -9.15 8.78 -6.47
CA THR A 134 -10.60 8.60 -6.42
C THR A 134 -11.02 7.35 -5.63
N THR A 135 -10.14 6.36 -5.53
CA THR A 135 -10.38 5.11 -4.80
C THR A 135 -9.18 4.81 -3.91
N SER A 136 -9.42 4.63 -2.61
CA SER A 136 -8.40 4.28 -1.62
C SER A 136 -8.08 2.79 -1.64
N PRO A 137 -6.87 2.38 -1.24
CA PRO A 137 -6.57 0.97 -0.99
C PRO A 137 -7.33 0.47 0.24
N VAL A 138 -7.42 -0.85 0.39
CA VAL A 138 -7.90 -1.49 1.62
C VAL A 138 -6.87 -1.28 2.74
N LEU A 139 -7.36 -0.88 3.91
CA LEU A 139 -6.59 -0.69 5.15
C LEU A 139 -6.95 -1.80 6.14
N PRO A 140 -6.27 -2.94 6.14
CA PRO A 140 -6.73 -4.14 6.83
C PRO A 140 -6.40 -4.19 8.33
N ALA A 141 -5.57 -3.30 8.86
CA ALA A 141 -5.08 -3.39 10.22
C ALA A 141 -6.22 -3.27 11.25
N THR A 142 -6.28 -4.23 12.17
CA THR A 142 -7.24 -4.27 13.28
C THR A 142 -6.71 -3.57 14.53
N THR A 143 -5.38 -3.42 14.65
CA THR A 143 -4.70 -2.65 15.69
C THR A 143 -3.86 -1.57 15.06
N LEU A 144 -4.03 -0.32 15.50
CA LEU A 144 -3.30 0.84 14.98
C LEU A 144 -2.18 1.25 15.92
N ALA A 145 -0.98 1.38 15.39
CA ALA A 145 0.13 2.05 16.10
C ALA A 145 0.03 3.57 15.96
N THR A 146 0.75 4.28 16.82
CA THR A 146 0.80 5.75 16.81
C THR A 146 1.12 6.29 15.42
N SER A 147 0.30 7.23 14.93
CA SER A 147 0.46 7.91 13.63
C SER A 147 0.55 7.00 12.41
N CYS A 148 0.17 5.71 12.48
CA CYS A 148 0.37 4.77 11.36
C CYS A 148 -0.35 5.18 10.06
N TYR A 149 -1.50 5.88 10.14
CA TYR A 149 -2.24 6.43 9.00
C TYR A 149 -2.40 7.96 9.07
N GLN A 150 -1.59 8.64 9.91
CA GLN A 150 -1.71 10.09 10.08
C GLN A 150 -1.57 10.81 8.74
N GLY A 151 -2.54 11.70 8.42
CA GLY A 151 -2.51 12.53 7.22
C GLY A 151 -2.49 11.76 5.90
N MET A 152 -2.71 10.44 5.90
CA MET A 152 -2.55 9.56 4.73
C MET A 152 -3.35 10.05 3.51
N PHE A 153 -4.57 10.52 3.72
CA PHE A 153 -5.45 11.03 2.65
C PHE A 153 -5.73 12.53 2.76
N GLN A 154 -4.95 13.26 3.55
CA GLN A 154 -5.10 14.71 3.67
C GLN A 154 -4.84 15.38 2.32
N GLY A 155 -5.80 16.19 1.85
CA GLY A 155 -5.73 16.86 0.55
C GLY A 155 -6.06 15.98 -0.66
N CYS A 156 -6.54 14.76 -0.48
CA CYS A 156 -7.04 13.89 -1.56
C CYS A 156 -8.46 14.32 -1.96
N THR A 157 -8.59 15.47 -2.63
CA THR A 157 -9.89 16.08 -2.97
C THR A 157 -10.72 15.27 -3.98
N GLY A 158 -10.09 14.35 -4.73
CA GLY A 158 -10.78 13.42 -5.63
C GLY A 158 -11.43 12.24 -4.91
N LEU A 159 -11.09 11.99 -3.64
CA LEU A 159 -11.58 10.85 -2.88
C LEU A 159 -12.97 11.16 -2.30
N THR A 160 -14.01 10.54 -2.85
CA THR A 160 -15.41 10.78 -2.46
C THR A 160 -15.91 9.84 -1.38
N THR A 161 -15.21 8.73 -1.14
CA THR A 161 -15.55 7.74 -0.12
C THR A 161 -14.33 7.45 0.74
N THR A 162 -14.53 7.39 2.06
CA THR A 162 -13.45 7.01 2.99
C THR A 162 -13.22 5.50 2.95
N PRO A 163 -11.98 5.02 3.10
CA PRO A 163 -11.73 3.59 3.30
C PRO A 163 -12.34 3.12 4.61
N ALA A 164 -12.77 1.86 4.64
CA ALA A 164 -13.14 1.22 5.89
C ALA A 164 -11.91 1.08 6.79
N LEU A 165 -12.07 1.39 8.08
CA LEU A 165 -11.07 1.17 9.12
C LEU A 165 -11.60 0.09 10.06
N PRO A 166 -11.18 -1.17 9.92
CA PRO A 166 -11.63 -2.25 10.79
C PRO A 166 -11.02 -2.20 12.20
N ALA A 167 -10.08 -1.27 12.42
CA ALA A 167 -9.36 -1.15 13.67
C ALA A 167 -10.29 -0.80 14.85
N THR A 168 -10.22 -1.61 15.89
CA THR A 168 -10.93 -1.42 17.16
C THR A 168 -9.98 -1.14 18.32
N THR A 169 -8.68 -1.25 18.10
CA THR A 169 -7.65 -1.12 19.13
C THR A 169 -6.57 -0.13 18.70
N LEU A 170 -6.15 0.70 19.61
CA LEU A 170 -4.96 1.55 19.48
C LEU A 170 -3.83 0.90 20.29
N ALA A 171 -2.69 0.68 19.67
CA ALA A 171 -1.49 0.30 20.39
C ALA A 171 -0.98 1.52 21.19
N PRO A 172 -0.43 1.31 22.38
CA PRO A 172 0.13 2.37 23.20
C PRO A 172 1.30 3.08 22.52
#